data_8436ff1f002b015ba057506a2d3f0009
#
_entry.id   8436ff1f002b015ba057506a2d3f0009
#
_cell.length_a   1.000
_cell.length_b   1.000
_cell.length_c   1.000
_cell.angle_alpha   90.00
_cell.angle_beta   90.00
_cell.angle_gamma   90.00
#
_symmetry.space_group_name_H-M   'P 1'
#
loop_
_entity.id
_entity.type
_entity.pdbx_description
1 polymer ?
#
loop_
_entity_poly.entity_id
_entity_poly.type
_entity_poly.pdbx_seq_one_letter_code
_entity_poly.pdbx_strand_id
1 'polypeptide(L)'
;MIKRKHLGLKTASLAVVAFLHIPILIVFLYAFTTESSSFQFPPPSLTTHWFSVAWNNPDVRSALSLSMRVAFTATAIALILGTLAAAAVWRTRFFGKSAVSFVIILPIALPGIITGIALRSAITLGHVPFSFWTIVISHGTFAVAIAYNNVIARMRRTSGSLLEASMDLGANGWQTFRHVLLPQIRPAMIAGGMLAFAMSFDEIIVTTFTAGNQQTLPIWIFSSLVRPRQRPVTNVVALFVVALTFIPIVLATKLTRNTEGT
;
A
#
# COMPACT_ATOMS: atom_id res chain seq x y z
N MET A 1 -10.55 30.06 32.95
CA MET A 1 -10.32 30.47 31.57
C MET A 1 -9.75 29.37 30.64
N ILE A 2 -9.38 28.19 31.13
CA ILE A 2 -8.72 27.10 30.36
C ILE A 2 -9.69 26.29 29.45
N LYS A 3 -10.98 26.21 29.81
CA LYS A 3 -11.98 25.43 29.03
C LYS A 3 -12.32 26.01 27.64
N ARG A 4 -12.20 27.31 27.40
CA ARG A 4 -12.53 27.94 26.10
C ARG A 4 -11.47 27.75 25.00
N LYS A 5 -10.18 27.64 25.37
CA LYS A 5 -9.08 27.40 24.40
C LYS A 5 -9.18 26.04 23.71
N HIS A 6 -9.75 25.03 24.38
CA HIS A 6 -9.91 23.70 23.79
C HIS A 6 -11.15 23.56 22.87
N LEU A 7 -12.13 24.49 22.97
CA LEU A 7 -13.34 24.40 22.14
C LEU A 7 -13.02 24.70 20.67
N GLY A 8 -12.26 25.76 20.41
CA GLY A 8 -11.83 26.09 19.04
C GLY A 8 -11.00 24.97 18.38
N LEU A 9 -10.10 24.35 19.16
CA LEU A 9 -9.32 23.21 18.65
C LEU A 9 -10.19 21.98 18.39
N LYS A 10 -11.15 21.68 19.26
CA LYS A 10 -12.10 20.58 19.07
C LYS A 10 -12.99 20.80 17.85
N THR A 11 -13.53 22.01 17.67
CA THR A 11 -14.36 22.32 16.48
C THR A 11 -13.55 22.27 15.20
N ALA A 12 -12.32 22.78 15.18
CA ALA A 12 -11.42 22.67 14.04
C ALA A 12 -11.09 21.19 13.71
N SER A 13 -10.75 20.39 14.72
CA SER A 13 -10.48 18.96 14.53
C SER A 13 -11.71 18.21 14.00
N LEU A 14 -12.90 18.50 14.56
CA LEU A 14 -14.15 17.89 14.09
C LEU A 14 -14.47 18.29 12.64
N ALA A 15 -14.26 19.56 12.29
CA ALA A 15 -14.46 20.05 10.93
C ALA A 15 -13.53 19.34 9.93
N VAL A 16 -12.26 19.16 10.27
CA VAL A 16 -11.30 18.42 9.43
C VAL A 16 -11.73 16.95 9.28
N VAL A 17 -12.10 16.30 10.39
CA VAL A 17 -12.57 14.89 10.35
C VAL A 17 -13.83 14.79 9.49
N ALA A 18 -14.81 15.69 9.65
CA ALA A 18 -16.02 15.70 8.84
C ALA A 18 -15.68 15.90 7.36
N PHE A 19 -14.85 16.88 7.03
CA PHE A 19 -14.42 17.17 5.66
C PHE A 19 -13.77 15.93 4.98
N LEU A 20 -12.93 15.19 5.71
CA LEU A 20 -12.27 13.99 5.18
C LEU A 20 -13.24 12.82 5.01
N HIS A 21 -14.26 12.70 5.85
CA HIS A 21 -15.15 11.53 5.85
C HIS A 21 -16.45 11.74 5.05
N ILE A 22 -16.90 12.98 4.82
CA ILE A 22 -18.10 13.27 4.01
C ILE A 22 -18.05 12.61 2.62
N PRO A 23 -16.94 12.68 1.83
CA PRO A 23 -16.89 11.99 0.54
C PRO A 23 -17.08 10.48 0.65
N ILE A 24 -16.53 9.86 1.70
CA ILE A 24 -16.67 8.41 1.95
C ILE A 24 -18.12 8.07 2.29
N LEU A 25 -18.77 8.91 3.11
CA LEU A 25 -20.18 8.75 3.46
C LEU A 25 -21.09 8.90 2.24
N ILE A 26 -20.72 9.78 1.29
CA ILE A 26 -21.44 9.92 0.02
C ILE A 26 -21.33 8.63 -0.81
N VAL A 27 -20.12 8.07 -0.96
CA VAL A 27 -19.92 6.78 -1.64
C VAL A 27 -20.73 5.68 -0.96
N PHE A 28 -20.72 5.63 0.38
CA PHE A 28 -21.51 4.70 1.17
C PHE A 28 -23.01 4.84 0.87
N LEU A 29 -23.54 6.06 0.92
CA LEU A 29 -24.96 6.34 0.67
C LEU A 29 -25.39 5.89 -0.73
N TYR A 30 -24.60 6.23 -1.74
CA TYR A 30 -24.90 5.88 -3.13
C TYR A 30 -24.60 4.42 -3.50
N ALA A 31 -23.94 3.65 -2.64
CA ALA A 31 -23.87 2.19 -2.78
C ALA A 31 -25.25 1.52 -2.55
N PHE A 32 -26.15 2.19 -1.85
CA PHE A 32 -27.50 1.70 -1.56
C PHE A 32 -28.60 2.34 -2.41
N THR A 33 -28.29 3.28 -3.31
CA THR A 33 -29.31 3.94 -4.13
C THR A 33 -30.03 2.96 -5.06
N THR A 34 -31.33 3.18 -5.32
CA THR A 34 -32.08 2.44 -6.34
C THR A 34 -31.78 2.92 -7.76
N GLU A 35 -31.25 4.14 -7.92
CA GLU A 35 -30.96 4.71 -9.22
C GLU A 35 -29.62 4.25 -9.78
N SER A 36 -29.63 3.77 -11.01
CA SER A 36 -28.44 3.24 -11.68
C SER A 36 -27.57 4.34 -12.36
N SER A 37 -28.16 5.49 -12.69
CA SER A 37 -27.53 6.44 -13.60
C SER A 37 -27.46 7.89 -13.13
N SER A 38 -28.25 8.30 -12.14
CA SER A 38 -28.31 9.68 -11.66
C SER A 38 -27.80 9.84 -10.23
N PHE A 39 -27.35 11.06 -9.91
CA PHE A 39 -27.05 11.46 -8.54
C PHE A 39 -28.16 12.37 -8.02
N GLN A 40 -29.27 11.76 -7.63
CA GLN A 40 -30.34 12.47 -6.94
C GLN A 40 -30.02 12.52 -5.44
N PHE A 41 -30.00 13.72 -4.87
CA PHE A 41 -29.77 13.87 -3.43
C PHE A 41 -31.00 14.50 -2.77
N PRO A 42 -31.57 13.87 -1.73
CA PRO A 42 -31.25 12.54 -1.21
C PRO A 42 -31.62 11.43 -2.22
N PRO A 43 -31.03 10.21 -2.14
CA PRO A 43 -31.44 9.09 -2.96
C PRO A 43 -32.94 8.83 -2.81
N PRO A 44 -33.69 8.52 -3.90
CA PRO A 44 -35.14 8.37 -3.86
C PRO A 44 -35.57 7.18 -3.00
N SER A 45 -34.79 6.11 -3.00
CA SER A 45 -34.96 4.93 -2.14
C SER A 45 -33.66 4.16 -1.98
N LEU A 46 -33.63 3.19 -1.05
CA LEU A 46 -32.45 2.40 -0.74
C LEU A 46 -32.66 0.93 -1.09
N THR A 47 -31.60 0.29 -1.59
CA THR A 47 -31.58 -1.13 -1.95
C THR A 47 -30.23 -1.76 -1.65
N THR A 48 -30.20 -3.05 -1.39
CA THR A 48 -28.97 -3.87 -1.29
C THR A 48 -28.68 -4.65 -2.57
N HIS A 49 -29.50 -4.48 -3.60
CA HIS A 49 -29.42 -5.23 -4.86
C HIS A 49 -28.01 -5.18 -5.48
N TRP A 50 -27.37 -4.01 -5.46
CA TRP A 50 -26.07 -3.80 -6.10
C TRP A 50 -24.92 -4.56 -5.44
N PHE A 51 -25.08 -4.98 -4.18
CA PHE A 51 -24.08 -5.83 -3.51
C PHE A 51 -24.01 -7.21 -4.16
N SER A 52 -25.16 -7.80 -4.46
CA SER A 52 -25.22 -9.06 -5.20
C SER A 52 -24.69 -8.92 -6.63
N VAL A 53 -25.03 -7.83 -7.31
CA VAL A 53 -24.53 -7.54 -8.67
C VAL A 53 -23.01 -7.38 -8.67
N ALA A 54 -22.46 -6.63 -7.74
CA ALA A 54 -21.02 -6.43 -7.63
C ALA A 54 -20.28 -7.74 -7.32
N TRP A 55 -20.78 -8.54 -6.38
CA TRP A 55 -20.18 -9.80 -5.99
C TRP A 55 -20.20 -10.84 -7.12
N ASN A 56 -21.27 -10.89 -7.91
CA ASN A 56 -21.40 -11.83 -9.02
C ASN A 56 -20.78 -11.33 -10.33
N ASN A 57 -20.25 -10.09 -10.36
CA ASN A 57 -19.62 -9.54 -11.54
C ASN A 57 -18.23 -10.22 -11.76
N PRO A 58 -18.02 -10.94 -12.89
CA PRO A 58 -16.79 -11.66 -13.14
C PRO A 58 -15.58 -10.71 -13.32
N ASP A 59 -15.82 -9.50 -13.88
CA ASP A 59 -14.75 -8.52 -14.08
C ASP A 59 -14.24 -7.97 -12.74
N VAL A 60 -15.16 -7.66 -11.81
CA VAL A 60 -14.82 -7.23 -10.45
C VAL A 60 -13.99 -8.30 -9.73
N ARG A 61 -14.42 -9.55 -9.79
CA ARG A 61 -13.74 -10.67 -9.12
C ARG A 61 -12.35 -10.93 -9.72
N SER A 62 -12.24 -10.89 -11.06
CA SER A 62 -10.98 -11.02 -11.76
C SER A 62 -10.02 -9.88 -11.42
N ALA A 63 -10.50 -8.64 -11.45
CA ALA A 63 -9.73 -7.46 -11.12
C ALA A 63 -9.26 -7.46 -9.65
N LEU A 64 -10.14 -7.84 -8.71
CA LEU A 64 -9.79 -7.99 -7.29
C LEU A 64 -8.71 -9.07 -7.09
N SER A 65 -8.91 -10.24 -7.70
CA SER A 65 -7.95 -11.35 -7.63
C SER A 65 -6.58 -10.94 -8.18
N LEU A 66 -6.55 -10.22 -9.30
CA LEU A 66 -5.32 -9.70 -9.89
C LEU A 66 -4.63 -8.71 -8.95
N SER A 67 -5.37 -7.70 -8.43
CA SER A 67 -4.82 -6.72 -7.49
C SER A 67 -4.22 -7.37 -6.25
N MET A 68 -4.93 -8.32 -5.65
CA MET A 68 -4.46 -9.04 -4.47
C MET A 68 -3.17 -9.81 -4.76
N ARG A 69 -3.13 -10.58 -5.85
CA ARG A 69 -1.94 -11.35 -6.23
C ARG A 69 -0.75 -10.44 -6.53
N VAL A 70 -0.95 -9.35 -7.28
CA VAL A 70 0.10 -8.38 -7.58
C VAL A 70 0.62 -7.76 -6.29
N ALA A 71 -0.25 -7.23 -5.44
CA ALA A 71 0.13 -6.55 -4.21
C ALA A 71 0.89 -7.48 -3.25
N PHE A 72 0.41 -8.72 -3.05
CA PHE A 72 1.11 -9.70 -2.21
C PHE A 72 2.48 -10.08 -2.78
N THR A 73 2.56 -10.35 -4.08
CA THR A 73 3.81 -10.79 -4.72
C THR A 73 4.83 -9.65 -4.73
N ALA A 74 4.43 -8.44 -5.13
CA ALA A 74 5.30 -7.27 -5.13
C ALA A 74 5.79 -6.94 -3.71
N THR A 75 4.91 -7.00 -2.70
CA THR A 75 5.28 -6.77 -1.29
C THR A 75 6.25 -7.81 -0.77
N ALA A 76 6.04 -9.09 -1.07
CA ALA A 76 6.93 -10.16 -0.63
C ALA A 76 8.35 -9.98 -1.22
N ILE A 77 8.44 -9.72 -2.51
CA ILE A 77 9.70 -9.42 -3.19
C ILE A 77 10.34 -8.15 -2.60
N ALA A 78 9.55 -7.11 -2.40
CA ALA A 78 10.01 -5.84 -1.84
C ALA A 78 10.56 -5.98 -0.41
N LEU A 79 9.93 -6.77 0.44
CA LEU A 79 10.41 -7.04 1.79
C LEU A 79 11.74 -7.78 1.77
N ILE A 80 11.90 -8.77 0.91
CA ILE A 80 13.16 -9.50 0.78
C ILE A 80 14.25 -8.56 0.28
N LEU A 81 14.06 -7.93 -0.87
CA LEU A 81 15.07 -7.07 -1.51
C LEU A 81 15.37 -5.82 -0.67
N GLY A 82 14.33 -5.16 -0.16
CA GLY A 82 14.48 -3.97 0.67
C GLY A 82 15.19 -4.25 1.99
N THR A 83 14.90 -5.39 2.63
CA THR A 83 15.59 -5.80 3.87
C THR A 83 17.05 -6.15 3.60
N LEU A 84 17.34 -6.91 2.54
CA LEU A 84 18.72 -7.23 2.16
C LEU A 84 19.53 -5.98 1.81
N ALA A 85 18.94 -5.06 1.03
CA ALA A 85 19.56 -3.78 0.71
C ALA A 85 19.81 -2.93 1.97
N ALA A 86 18.82 -2.87 2.88
CA ALA A 86 18.98 -2.17 4.15
C ALA A 86 20.11 -2.77 5.01
N ALA A 87 20.17 -4.09 5.11
CA ALA A 87 21.23 -4.79 5.84
C ALA A 87 22.61 -4.53 5.24
N ALA A 88 22.72 -4.61 3.92
CA ALA A 88 23.98 -4.33 3.21
C ALA A 88 24.44 -2.88 3.44
N VAL A 89 23.55 -1.91 3.24
CA VAL A 89 23.87 -0.49 3.45
C VAL A 89 24.16 -0.17 4.91
N TRP A 90 23.45 -0.77 5.86
CA TRP A 90 23.64 -0.50 7.28
C TRP A 90 24.99 -1.00 7.79
N ARG A 91 25.37 -2.22 7.45
CA ARG A 91 26.54 -2.91 8.00
C ARG A 91 27.85 -2.50 7.36
N THR A 92 27.84 -2.10 6.08
CA THR A 92 29.07 -1.86 5.32
C THR A 92 29.46 -0.38 5.28
N ARG A 93 30.76 -0.13 5.26
CA ARG A 93 31.37 1.20 4.98
C ARG A 93 32.00 1.12 3.61
N PHE A 94 31.40 1.75 2.61
CA PHE A 94 31.95 1.80 1.26
C PHE A 94 31.72 3.17 0.62
N PHE A 95 32.59 3.50 -0.35
CA PHE A 95 32.43 4.71 -1.15
C PHE A 95 31.12 4.63 -1.96
N GLY A 96 30.33 5.71 -1.94
CA GLY A 96 29.06 5.74 -2.67
C GLY A 96 27.85 5.20 -1.91
N LYS A 97 27.96 4.84 -0.63
CA LYS A 97 26.84 4.37 0.21
C LYS A 97 25.61 5.29 0.16
N SER A 98 25.82 6.61 0.20
CA SER A 98 24.75 7.60 0.12
C SER A 98 24.10 7.61 -1.26
N ALA A 99 24.89 7.45 -2.33
CA ALA A 99 24.38 7.36 -3.69
C ALA A 99 23.50 6.10 -3.89
N VAL A 100 23.94 4.94 -3.39
CA VAL A 100 23.15 3.71 -3.42
C VAL A 100 21.83 3.89 -2.68
N SER A 101 21.84 4.47 -1.47
CA SER A 101 20.60 4.75 -0.73
C SER A 101 19.68 5.70 -1.49
N PHE A 102 20.24 6.73 -2.12
CA PHE A 102 19.50 7.68 -2.93
C PHE A 102 18.83 6.99 -4.13
N VAL A 103 19.57 6.16 -4.88
CA VAL A 103 19.05 5.42 -6.04
C VAL A 103 17.92 4.47 -5.63
N ILE A 104 18.03 3.78 -4.48
CA ILE A 104 16.96 2.90 -3.97
C ILE A 104 15.68 3.70 -3.67
N ILE A 105 15.82 4.91 -3.13
CA ILE A 105 14.66 5.73 -2.72
C ILE A 105 14.07 6.51 -3.91
N LEU A 106 14.84 6.74 -4.96
CA LEU A 106 14.46 7.57 -6.10
C LEU A 106 13.09 7.25 -6.70
N PRO A 107 12.67 5.98 -6.86
CA PRO A 107 11.34 5.66 -7.43
C PRO A 107 10.16 6.25 -6.66
N ILE A 108 10.27 6.47 -5.35
CA ILE A 108 9.19 7.11 -4.56
C ILE A 108 9.16 8.62 -4.81
N ALA A 109 10.31 9.23 -5.10
CA ALA A 109 10.40 10.66 -5.31
C ALA A 109 9.96 11.10 -6.73
N LEU A 110 9.91 10.18 -7.68
CA LEU A 110 9.50 10.45 -9.05
C LEU A 110 7.97 10.48 -9.18
N PRO A 111 7.42 11.39 -10.00
CA PRO A 111 6.00 11.36 -10.34
C PRO A 111 5.61 10.02 -10.99
N GLY A 112 4.52 9.38 -10.52
CA GLY A 112 4.11 8.06 -10.97
C GLY A 112 3.93 7.94 -12.49
N ILE A 113 3.46 9.03 -13.15
CA ILE A 113 3.32 9.05 -14.62
C ILE A 113 4.67 8.91 -15.33
N ILE A 114 5.72 9.58 -14.84
CA ILE A 114 7.07 9.50 -15.40
C ILE A 114 7.64 8.11 -15.21
N THR A 115 7.49 7.57 -14.00
CA THR A 115 7.88 6.19 -13.68
C THR A 115 7.16 5.18 -14.57
N GLY A 116 5.84 5.34 -14.76
CA GLY A 116 5.03 4.48 -15.61
C GLY A 116 5.48 4.51 -17.08
N ILE A 117 5.73 5.70 -17.65
CA ILE A 117 6.21 5.85 -19.02
C ILE A 117 7.60 5.23 -19.19
N ALA A 118 8.51 5.48 -18.24
CA ALA A 118 9.87 4.92 -18.27
C ALA A 118 9.85 3.38 -18.21
N LEU A 119 9.05 2.80 -17.32
CA LEU A 119 8.89 1.35 -17.19
C LEU A 119 8.26 0.74 -18.46
N ARG A 120 7.21 1.37 -19.01
CA ARG A 120 6.63 0.95 -20.28
C ARG A 120 7.68 0.93 -21.40
N SER A 121 8.46 2.00 -21.51
CA SER A 121 9.52 2.09 -22.52
C SER A 121 10.57 1.00 -22.33
N ALA A 122 11.02 0.75 -21.10
CA ALA A 122 11.98 -0.31 -20.79
C ALA A 122 11.43 -1.70 -21.12
N ILE A 123 10.17 -1.99 -20.74
CA ILE A 123 9.48 -3.25 -21.06
C ILE A 123 9.38 -3.46 -22.58
N THR A 124 9.00 -2.41 -23.32
CA THR A 124 8.84 -2.46 -24.77
C THR A 124 10.19 -2.63 -25.48
N LEU A 125 11.23 -1.89 -25.06
CA LEU A 125 12.59 -2.03 -25.61
C LEU A 125 13.18 -3.41 -25.33
N GLY A 126 12.86 -3.99 -24.18
CA GLY A 126 13.26 -5.36 -23.83
C GLY A 126 12.44 -6.45 -24.55
N HIS A 127 11.48 -6.07 -25.39
CA HIS A 127 10.54 -7.00 -26.06
C HIS A 127 9.81 -7.95 -25.09
N VAL A 128 9.60 -7.49 -23.82
CA VAL A 128 8.90 -8.26 -22.79
C VAL A 128 7.40 -8.11 -22.98
N PRO A 129 6.63 -9.20 -23.14
CA PRO A 129 5.18 -9.11 -23.25
C PRO A 129 4.56 -8.63 -21.93
N PHE A 130 3.58 -7.72 -22.00
CA PHE A 130 2.84 -7.27 -20.84
C PHE A 130 2.12 -8.44 -20.17
N SER A 131 2.31 -8.59 -18.87
CA SER A 131 1.83 -9.73 -18.11
C SER A 131 1.67 -9.37 -16.62
N PHE A 132 1.23 -10.34 -15.82
CA PHE A 132 1.26 -10.26 -14.37
C PHE A 132 2.63 -9.80 -13.83
N TRP A 133 3.72 -10.34 -14.40
CA TRP A 133 5.07 -10.02 -13.93
C TRP A 133 5.52 -8.60 -14.28
N THR A 134 5.07 -8.03 -15.38
CA THR A 134 5.38 -6.63 -15.70
C THR A 134 4.73 -5.67 -14.69
N ILE A 135 3.53 -6.01 -14.19
CA ILE A 135 2.89 -5.25 -13.12
C ILE A 135 3.67 -5.44 -11.80
N VAL A 136 3.97 -6.69 -11.43
CA VAL A 136 4.70 -7.00 -10.18
C VAL A 136 6.05 -6.32 -10.12
N ILE A 137 6.85 -6.38 -11.20
CA ILE A 137 8.16 -5.74 -11.28
C ILE A 137 8.02 -4.21 -11.17
N SER A 138 7.05 -3.65 -11.86
CA SER A 138 6.79 -2.21 -11.82
C SER A 138 6.39 -1.73 -10.43
N HIS A 139 5.50 -2.46 -9.75
CA HIS A 139 5.14 -2.17 -8.36
C HIS A 139 6.31 -2.42 -7.41
N GLY A 140 7.15 -3.41 -7.71
CA GLY A 140 8.38 -3.70 -6.96
C GLY A 140 9.32 -2.50 -6.88
N THR A 141 9.38 -1.66 -7.89
CA THR A 141 10.30 -0.50 -7.91
C THR A 141 10.09 0.46 -6.75
N PHE A 142 8.85 0.84 -6.45
CA PHE A 142 8.55 1.72 -5.31
C PHE A 142 8.35 0.93 -4.01
N ALA A 143 7.83 -0.30 -4.07
CA ALA A 143 7.62 -1.13 -2.90
C ALA A 143 8.94 -1.50 -2.21
N VAL A 144 10.02 -1.78 -2.96
CA VAL A 144 11.37 -2.02 -2.44
C VAL A 144 11.88 -0.80 -1.68
N ALA A 145 11.67 0.40 -2.21
CA ALA A 145 12.08 1.64 -1.56
C ALA A 145 11.33 1.86 -0.22
N ILE A 146 10.03 1.52 -0.17
CA ILE A 146 9.23 1.60 1.06
C ILE A 146 9.76 0.62 2.11
N ALA A 147 9.95 -0.65 1.73
CA ALA A 147 10.49 -1.68 2.62
C ALA A 147 11.89 -1.29 3.13
N TYR A 148 12.78 -0.87 2.24
CA TYR A 148 14.12 -0.38 2.56
C TYR A 148 14.08 0.75 3.59
N ASN A 149 13.28 1.80 3.35
CA ASN A 149 13.21 2.96 4.24
C ASN A 149 12.75 2.59 5.66
N ASN A 150 11.74 1.74 5.78
CA ASN A 150 11.24 1.30 7.08
C ASN A 150 12.29 0.46 7.83
N VAL A 151 12.91 -0.48 7.13
CA VAL A 151 13.90 -1.39 7.73
C VAL A 151 15.20 -0.66 8.09
N ILE A 152 15.73 0.17 7.19
CA ILE A 152 17.00 0.91 7.46
C ILE A 152 16.85 1.90 8.62
N ALA A 153 15.68 2.55 8.72
CA ALA A 153 15.39 3.45 9.84
C ALA A 153 15.38 2.71 11.18
N ARG A 154 14.86 1.47 11.21
CA ARG A 154 14.90 0.63 12.41
C ARG A 154 16.27 0.12 12.72
N MET A 155 17.04 -0.36 11.71
CA MET A 155 18.40 -0.83 11.87
C MET A 155 19.32 0.26 12.43
N ARG A 156 19.18 1.52 12.01
CA ARG A 156 19.95 2.65 12.53
C ARG A 156 19.72 2.92 14.02
N ARG A 157 18.61 2.48 14.58
CA ARG A 157 18.26 2.59 16.01
C ARG A 157 18.68 1.36 16.82
N THR A 158 19.12 0.29 16.16
CA THR A 158 19.59 -0.93 16.81
C THR A 158 21.04 -0.74 17.21
N SER A 159 21.39 -1.04 18.47
CA SER A 159 22.77 -0.94 18.93
C SER A 159 23.66 -1.97 18.25
N GLY A 160 24.82 -1.53 17.74
CA GLY A 160 25.83 -2.43 17.19
C GLY A 160 26.40 -3.39 18.24
N SER A 161 26.45 -2.97 19.50
CA SER A 161 26.94 -3.79 20.62
C SER A 161 26.16 -5.09 20.84
N LEU A 162 24.85 -5.12 20.49
CA LEU A 162 24.06 -6.35 20.55
C LEU A 162 24.55 -7.40 19.55
N LEU A 163 24.97 -6.95 18.37
CA LEU A 163 25.47 -7.86 17.34
C LEU A 163 26.89 -8.34 17.69
N GLU A 164 27.72 -7.44 18.22
CA GLU A 164 29.07 -7.76 18.69
C GLU A 164 29.01 -8.77 19.85
N ALA A 165 28.18 -8.54 20.86
CA ALA A 165 27.97 -9.47 21.98
C ALA A 165 27.47 -10.85 21.51
N SER A 166 26.59 -10.89 20.51
CA SER A 166 26.15 -12.15 19.92
C SER A 166 27.30 -12.95 19.28
N MET A 167 28.18 -12.24 18.57
CA MET A 167 29.35 -12.88 17.93
C MET A 167 30.39 -13.29 18.97
N ASP A 168 30.60 -12.51 20.03
CA ASP A 168 31.48 -12.86 21.15
C ASP A 168 31.03 -14.13 21.89
N LEU A 169 29.71 -14.38 21.91
CA LEU A 169 29.11 -15.63 22.42
C LEU A 169 29.17 -16.79 21.42
N GLY A 170 29.91 -16.63 20.29
CA GLY A 170 30.13 -17.68 19.31
C GLY A 170 29.04 -17.81 18.22
N ALA A 171 28.08 -16.89 18.15
CA ALA A 171 27.08 -16.94 17.09
C ALA A 171 27.69 -16.55 15.73
N ASN A 172 27.43 -17.35 14.70
CA ASN A 172 27.79 -16.98 13.34
C ASN A 172 26.84 -15.90 12.78
N GLY A 173 27.20 -15.30 11.62
CA GLY A 173 26.44 -14.21 11.02
C GLY A 173 24.97 -14.51 10.73
N TRP A 174 24.63 -15.78 10.37
CA TRP A 174 23.27 -16.21 10.16
C TRP A 174 22.49 -16.34 11.48
N GLN A 175 23.12 -16.86 12.51
CA GLN A 175 22.54 -16.97 13.86
C GLN A 175 22.27 -15.56 14.43
N THR A 176 23.24 -14.67 14.31
CA THR A 176 23.09 -13.26 14.71
C THR A 176 21.95 -12.58 13.95
N PHE A 177 21.88 -12.77 12.62
CA PHE A 177 20.76 -12.24 11.82
C PHE A 177 19.41 -12.79 12.30
N ARG A 178 19.27 -14.11 12.39
CA ARG A 178 18.00 -14.78 12.67
C ARG A 178 17.49 -14.53 14.11
N HIS A 179 18.40 -14.56 15.09
CA HIS A 179 18.01 -14.56 16.50
C HIS A 179 18.16 -13.20 17.19
N VAL A 180 18.97 -12.29 16.62
CA VAL A 180 19.19 -10.95 17.20
C VAL A 180 18.62 -9.87 16.30
N LEU A 181 19.05 -9.77 15.04
CA LEU A 181 18.67 -8.67 14.17
C LEU A 181 17.22 -8.78 13.66
N LEU A 182 16.83 -9.94 13.14
CA LEU A 182 15.50 -10.15 12.56
C LEU A 182 14.35 -9.86 13.56
N PRO A 183 14.39 -10.32 14.82
CA PRO A 183 13.39 -9.94 15.81
C PRO A 183 13.31 -8.42 16.05
N GLN A 184 14.44 -7.73 16.05
CA GLN A 184 14.53 -6.28 16.24
C GLN A 184 13.91 -5.49 15.09
N ILE A 185 14.08 -5.95 13.84
CA ILE A 185 13.55 -5.28 12.64
C ILE A 185 12.15 -5.76 12.24
N ARG A 186 11.66 -6.87 12.78
CA ARG A 186 10.36 -7.47 12.43
C ARG A 186 9.20 -6.47 12.48
N PRO A 187 9.06 -5.60 13.51
CA PRO A 187 7.98 -4.60 13.52
C PRO A 187 8.07 -3.63 12.34
N ALA A 188 9.29 -3.22 11.95
CA ALA A 188 9.51 -2.33 10.82
C ALA A 188 9.25 -3.04 9.47
N MET A 189 9.56 -4.33 9.36
CA MET A 189 9.22 -5.15 8.18
C MET A 189 7.71 -5.29 8.03
N ILE A 190 6.99 -5.53 9.12
CA ILE A 190 5.51 -5.60 9.09
C ILE A 190 4.93 -4.25 8.67
N ALA A 191 5.35 -3.15 9.28
CA ALA A 191 4.86 -1.82 8.95
C ALA A 191 5.18 -1.43 7.49
N GLY A 192 6.43 -1.65 7.06
CA GLY A 192 6.86 -1.40 5.67
C GLY A 192 6.13 -2.29 4.66
N GLY A 193 5.89 -3.56 5.01
CA GLY A 193 5.13 -4.49 4.17
C GLY A 193 3.66 -4.09 4.03
N MET A 194 3.01 -3.69 5.11
CA MET A 194 1.63 -3.20 5.07
C MET A 194 1.51 -1.95 4.20
N LEU A 195 2.46 -1.02 4.33
CA LEU A 195 2.48 0.20 3.50
C LEU A 195 2.75 -0.12 2.03
N ALA A 196 3.73 -0.99 1.74
CA ALA A 196 4.03 -1.44 0.39
C ALA A 196 2.84 -2.16 -0.26
N PHE A 197 2.14 -3.01 0.50
CA PHE A 197 0.93 -3.69 0.05
C PHE A 197 -0.18 -2.68 -0.27
N ALA A 198 -0.46 -1.75 0.62
CA ALA A 198 -1.51 -0.76 0.43
C ALA A 198 -1.24 0.10 -0.82
N MET A 199 -0.01 0.59 -0.99
CA MET A 199 0.38 1.38 -2.15
C MET A 199 0.34 0.57 -3.46
N SER A 200 0.76 -0.70 -3.43
CA SER A 200 0.68 -1.58 -4.60
C SER A 200 -0.77 -1.92 -4.95
N PHE A 201 -1.64 -2.11 -3.96
CA PHE A 201 -3.04 -2.43 -4.19
C PHE A 201 -3.82 -1.27 -4.83
N ASP A 202 -3.52 -0.03 -4.44
CA ASP A 202 -4.22 1.18 -4.91
C ASP A 202 -3.54 1.85 -6.14
N GLU A 203 -2.48 1.24 -6.69
CA GLU A 203 -1.70 1.85 -7.76
C GLU A 203 -2.45 1.80 -9.11
N ILE A 204 -2.75 2.99 -9.65
CA ILE A 204 -3.45 3.17 -10.92
C ILE A 204 -2.46 3.59 -12.02
N ILE A 205 -1.63 4.59 -11.74
CA ILE A 205 -0.87 5.30 -12.76
C ILE A 205 0.17 4.39 -13.39
N VAL A 206 1.07 3.83 -12.59
CA VAL A 206 2.11 2.92 -13.08
C VAL A 206 1.47 1.69 -13.71
N THR A 207 0.40 1.15 -13.11
CA THR A 207 -0.32 -0.02 -13.62
C THR A 207 -0.90 0.24 -15.02
N THR A 208 -1.45 1.42 -15.27
CA THR A 208 -2.01 1.79 -16.59
C THR A 208 -0.98 1.67 -17.70
N PHE A 209 0.29 1.93 -17.42
CA PHE A 209 1.37 1.82 -18.38
C PHE A 209 1.95 0.41 -18.53
N THR A 210 1.79 -0.46 -17.52
CA THR A 210 2.54 -1.73 -17.41
C THR A 210 1.67 -2.98 -17.38
N ALA A 211 0.33 -2.83 -17.33
CA ALA A 211 -0.61 -3.95 -17.25
C ALA A 211 -1.01 -4.54 -18.61
N GLY A 212 -0.78 -3.83 -19.72
CA GLY A 212 -1.31 -4.24 -21.01
C GLY A 212 -2.84 -4.30 -21.01
N ASN A 213 -3.40 -5.47 -21.31
CA ASN A 213 -4.85 -5.69 -21.31
C ASN A 213 -5.42 -6.15 -19.95
N GLN A 214 -4.59 -6.29 -18.93
CA GLN A 214 -5.04 -6.71 -17.60
C GLN A 214 -5.60 -5.52 -16.84
N GLN A 215 -6.64 -5.77 -16.04
CA GLN A 215 -7.28 -4.75 -15.22
C GLN A 215 -7.15 -5.11 -13.74
N THR A 216 -6.43 -4.27 -12.99
CA THR A 216 -6.47 -4.29 -11.52
C THR A 216 -7.75 -3.62 -11.02
N LEU A 217 -8.12 -3.83 -9.77
CA LEU A 217 -9.35 -3.30 -9.20
C LEU A 217 -9.43 -1.76 -9.26
N PRO A 218 -8.35 -1.00 -8.93
CA PRO A 218 -8.36 0.44 -9.10
C PRO A 218 -8.56 0.89 -10.56
N ILE A 219 -7.95 0.21 -11.53
CA ILE A 219 -8.17 0.51 -12.96
C ILE A 219 -9.62 0.19 -13.35
N TRP A 220 -10.18 -0.93 -12.87
CA TRP A 220 -11.58 -1.27 -13.12
C TRP A 220 -12.53 -0.19 -12.55
N ILE A 221 -12.32 0.23 -11.30
CA ILE A 221 -13.07 1.33 -10.67
C ILE A 221 -12.97 2.60 -11.52
N PHE A 222 -11.75 3.03 -11.85
CA PHE A 222 -11.51 4.24 -12.62
C PHE A 222 -12.20 4.19 -13.99
N SER A 223 -12.09 3.08 -14.73
CA SER A 223 -12.73 2.90 -16.02
C SER A 223 -14.26 2.84 -15.94
N SER A 224 -14.81 2.38 -14.81
CA SER A 224 -16.25 2.26 -14.58
C SER A 224 -16.90 3.58 -14.18
N LEU A 225 -16.12 4.57 -13.70
CA LEU A 225 -16.64 5.90 -13.35
C LEU A 225 -17.23 6.64 -14.56
N VAL A 226 -16.71 6.37 -15.77
CA VAL A 226 -17.19 6.97 -17.02
C VAL A 226 -18.43 6.26 -17.59
N ARG A 227 -18.86 5.13 -16.99
CA ARG A 227 -20.03 4.35 -17.43
C ARG A 227 -21.24 4.63 -16.54
N PRO A 228 -22.21 5.44 -16.95
CA PRO A 228 -23.31 5.89 -16.08
C PRO A 228 -24.13 4.75 -15.44
N ARG A 229 -24.32 3.64 -16.17
CA ARG A 229 -25.15 2.51 -15.73
C ARG A 229 -24.52 1.59 -14.67
N GLN A 230 -23.26 1.83 -14.29
CA GLN A 230 -22.57 0.97 -13.31
C GLN A 230 -22.15 1.72 -12.04
N ARG A 231 -22.59 2.97 -11.87
CA ARG A 231 -22.20 3.80 -10.71
C ARG A 231 -22.46 3.16 -9.35
N PRO A 232 -23.63 2.60 -9.04
CA PRO A 232 -23.83 1.97 -7.74
C PRO A 232 -22.95 0.75 -7.51
N VAL A 233 -22.70 -0.05 -8.56
CA VAL A 233 -21.76 -1.19 -8.49
C VAL A 233 -20.36 -0.69 -8.17
N THR A 234 -19.92 0.40 -8.79
CA THR A 234 -18.60 1.02 -8.51
C THR A 234 -18.52 1.49 -7.06
N ASN A 235 -19.57 2.12 -6.53
CA ASN A 235 -19.64 2.55 -5.13
C ASN A 235 -19.59 1.37 -4.15
N VAL A 236 -20.30 0.27 -4.44
CA VAL A 236 -20.24 -0.97 -3.66
C VAL A 236 -18.84 -1.56 -3.67
N VAL A 237 -18.18 -1.61 -4.83
CA VAL A 237 -16.80 -2.10 -4.95
C VAL A 237 -15.84 -1.20 -4.17
N ALA A 238 -15.99 0.12 -4.26
CA ALA A 238 -15.21 1.05 -3.46
C ALA A 238 -15.43 0.84 -1.95
N LEU A 239 -16.66 0.57 -1.53
CA LEU A 239 -16.98 0.25 -0.15
C LEU A 239 -16.31 -1.07 0.32
N PHE A 240 -16.25 -2.10 -0.53
CA PHE A 240 -15.49 -3.31 -0.24
C PHE A 240 -14.00 -3.04 -0.08
N VAL A 241 -13.42 -2.18 -0.92
CA VAL A 241 -12.01 -1.76 -0.78
C VAL A 241 -11.78 -1.04 0.54
N VAL A 242 -12.63 -0.07 0.88
CA VAL A 242 -12.57 0.63 2.18
C VAL A 242 -12.66 -0.38 3.34
N ALA A 243 -13.61 -1.29 3.32
CA ALA A 243 -13.74 -2.31 4.37
C ALA A 243 -12.48 -3.20 4.46
N LEU A 244 -11.91 -3.59 3.32
CA LEU A 244 -10.69 -4.39 3.25
C LEU A 244 -9.48 -3.65 3.86
N THR A 245 -9.36 -2.34 3.64
CA THR A 245 -8.26 -1.53 4.20
C THR A 245 -8.35 -1.35 5.71
N PHE A 246 -9.52 -1.48 6.32
CA PHE A 246 -9.66 -1.47 7.78
C PHE A 246 -9.01 -2.68 8.45
N ILE A 247 -8.97 -3.85 7.78
CA ILE A 247 -8.39 -5.07 8.35
C ILE A 247 -6.92 -4.88 8.76
N PRO A 248 -6.00 -4.47 7.87
CA PRO A 248 -4.61 -4.23 8.24
C PRO A 248 -4.45 -3.12 9.30
N ILE A 249 -5.27 -2.07 9.26
CA ILE A 249 -5.22 -0.98 10.25
C ILE A 249 -5.56 -1.49 11.64
N VAL A 250 -6.65 -2.26 11.77
CA VAL A 250 -7.05 -2.86 13.06
C VAL A 250 -6.02 -3.86 13.56
N LEU A 251 -5.44 -4.66 12.66
CA LEU A 251 -4.36 -5.59 13.01
C LEU A 251 -3.11 -4.85 13.49
N ALA A 252 -2.71 -3.80 12.78
CA ALA A 252 -1.56 -2.98 13.17
C ALA A 252 -1.74 -2.34 14.55
N THR A 253 -2.90 -1.74 14.80
CA THR A 253 -3.18 -1.10 16.09
C THR A 253 -3.22 -2.10 17.25
N LYS A 254 -3.73 -3.32 17.04
CA LYS A 254 -3.70 -4.38 18.05
C LYS A 254 -2.27 -4.87 18.33
N LEU A 255 -1.45 -5.04 17.30
CA LEU A 255 -0.07 -5.49 17.44
C LEU A 255 0.82 -4.46 18.15
N THR A 256 0.63 -3.17 17.88
CA THR A 256 1.40 -2.10 18.55
C THR A 256 0.98 -1.87 20.00
N ARG A 257 -0.30 -1.99 20.35
CA ARG A 257 -0.76 -1.86 21.73
C ARG A 257 -0.20 -2.94 22.67
N ASN A 258 0.04 -4.14 22.18
CA ASN A 258 0.61 -5.24 22.96
C ASN A 258 2.13 -5.07 23.21
N THR A 259 2.81 -4.16 22.50
CA THR A 259 4.25 -3.89 22.68
C THR A 259 4.52 -2.73 23.65
N GLU A 260 3.52 -1.91 23.99
CA GLU A 260 3.65 -0.80 24.94
C GLU A 260 3.24 -1.19 26.38
N GLY A 261 2.73 -2.42 26.58
CA GLY A 261 2.25 -2.93 27.88
C GLY A 261 3.19 -3.97 28.53
N THR A 262 4.40 -4.14 28.00
CA THR A 262 5.49 -4.96 28.58
C THR A 262 6.76 -4.14 28.71
#